data_ea2004119bc91814de8f37b3f479de0c
#
_entry.id   ea2004119bc91814de8f37b3f479de0c
#
_cell.length_a   1.000
_cell.length_b   1.000
_cell.length_c   1.000
_cell.angle_alpha   90.00
_cell.angle_beta   90.00
_cell.angle_gamma   90.00
#
_symmetry.space_group_name_H-M   'P 1'
#
loop_
_entity.id
_entity.type
_entity.pdbx_description
1 polymer ?
#
loop_
_entity_poly.entity_id
_entity_poly.type
_entity_poly.pdbx_seq_one_letter_code
_entity_poly.pdbx_strand_id
1 'polypeptide(L)'
;MKYKVKWIEEHMGITRNMIRIYEKKGVISKNEEGKDREFDEEGLRQLWDIRMLVSLGFSLDEVKEILSEGNLKELSQRKLGELDKKCEDLQSKKDLLNIVQITGKLPCCLEDVIDEFGKKSE
;
A
#
# COMPACT_ATOMS: atom_id res chain seq x y z
N MET A 1 -1.27 -30.71 -8.37
CA MET A 1 -1.28 -29.99 -9.64
C MET A 1 -0.40 -28.74 -9.53
N LYS A 2 0.42 -28.48 -10.56
CA LYS A 2 1.33 -27.34 -10.54
C LYS A 2 0.97 -26.30 -11.59
N TYR A 3 1.24 -25.05 -11.29
CA TYR A 3 0.86 -23.92 -12.12
C TYR A 3 2.10 -23.13 -12.53
N LYS A 4 2.20 -22.82 -13.81
CA LYS A 4 3.32 -22.04 -14.35
C LYS A 4 3.04 -20.55 -14.23
N VAL A 5 4.10 -19.74 -14.29
CA VAL A 5 4.01 -18.29 -14.21
C VAL A 5 3.01 -17.71 -15.21
N LYS A 6 2.98 -18.27 -16.43
CA LYS A 6 2.04 -17.80 -17.46
C LYS A 6 0.59 -17.94 -16.99
N TRP A 7 0.25 -19.07 -16.39
CA TRP A 7 -1.10 -19.29 -15.84
C TRP A 7 -1.41 -18.28 -14.73
N ILE A 8 -0.42 -18.01 -13.87
CA ILE A 8 -0.55 -17.06 -12.77
C ILE A 8 -0.80 -15.64 -13.29
N GLU A 9 -0.06 -15.24 -14.33
CA GLU A 9 -0.26 -13.93 -14.96
C GLU A 9 -1.66 -13.80 -15.55
N GLU A 10 -2.14 -14.81 -16.21
CA GLU A 10 -3.45 -14.81 -16.89
C GLU A 10 -4.63 -14.84 -15.91
N HIS A 11 -4.50 -15.56 -14.79
CA HIS A 11 -5.63 -15.84 -13.89
C HIS A 11 -5.57 -15.07 -12.58
N MET A 12 -4.38 -14.73 -12.10
CA MET A 12 -4.21 -14.04 -10.82
C MET A 12 -3.74 -12.60 -10.98
N GLY A 13 -3.31 -12.21 -12.18
CA GLY A 13 -2.80 -10.87 -12.42
C GLY A 13 -1.46 -10.59 -11.73
N ILE A 14 -0.74 -11.63 -11.34
CA ILE A 14 0.59 -11.50 -10.74
C ILE A 14 1.61 -11.74 -11.85
N THR A 15 2.37 -10.71 -12.19
CA THR A 15 3.30 -10.76 -13.30
C THR A 15 4.59 -11.48 -12.93
N ARG A 16 5.31 -11.93 -13.95
CA ARG A 16 6.63 -12.53 -13.77
C ARG A 16 7.58 -11.59 -13.04
N ASN A 17 7.51 -10.31 -13.35
CA ASN A 17 8.33 -9.30 -12.70
C ASN A 17 8.01 -9.17 -11.21
N MET A 18 6.73 -9.23 -10.85
CA MET A 18 6.31 -9.22 -9.45
C MET A 18 6.87 -10.42 -8.69
N ILE A 19 6.81 -11.60 -9.30
CA ILE A 19 7.36 -12.82 -8.70
C ILE A 19 8.87 -12.67 -8.45
N ARG A 20 9.61 -12.11 -9.42
CA ARG A 20 11.05 -11.86 -9.27
C ARG A 20 11.34 -10.89 -8.13
N ILE A 21 10.52 -9.86 -7.97
CA ILE A 21 10.66 -8.90 -6.87
C ILE A 21 10.41 -9.60 -5.54
N TYR A 22 9.39 -10.45 -5.46
CA TYR A 22 9.08 -11.20 -4.23
C TYR A 22 10.23 -12.15 -3.87
N GLU A 23 10.82 -12.83 -4.86
CA GLU A 23 11.98 -13.69 -4.65
C GLU A 23 13.19 -12.88 -4.14
N LYS A 24 13.44 -11.75 -4.78
CA LYS A 24 14.56 -10.87 -4.43
C LYS A 24 14.46 -10.32 -3.01
N LYS A 25 13.24 -9.99 -2.59
CA LYS A 25 12.98 -9.51 -1.24
C LYS A 25 12.92 -10.62 -0.20
N GLY A 26 12.93 -11.87 -0.63
CA GLY A 26 12.89 -13.02 0.26
C GLY A 26 11.53 -13.31 0.84
N VAL A 27 10.45 -12.80 0.23
CA VAL A 27 9.07 -13.08 0.65
C VAL A 27 8.66 -14.48 0.22
N ILE A 28 9.20 -14.94 -0.90
CA ILE A 28 9.06 -16.32 -1.37
C ILE A 28 10.46 -16.88 -1.65
N SER A 29 10.57 -18.22 -1.68
CA SER A 29 11.82 -18.89 -1.98
C SER A 29 12.23 -18.65 -3.42
N LYS A 30 13.53 -18.55 -3.67
CA LYS A 30 14.07 -18.39 -5.03
C LYS A 30 13.96 -19.68 -5.81
N ASN A 31 13.77 -19.55 -7.12
CA ASN A 31 13.81 -20.69 -8.04
C ASN A 31 15.28 -21.04 -8.30
N GLU A 32 15.79 -22.07 -7.64
CA GLU A 32 17.19 -22.48 -7.74
C GLU A 32 17.49 -23.37 -8.93
N GLU A 33 16.47 -23.94 -9.56
CA GLU A 33 16.65 -24.98 -10.59
C GLU A 33 16.85 -24.43 -12.01
N GLY A 34 16.76 -23.13 -12.23
CA GLY A 34 16.93 -22.54 -13.55
C GLY A 34 15.90 -22.94 -14.59
N LYS A 35 14.84 -23.60 -14.16
CA LYS A 35 13.70 -24.01 -15.00
C LYS A 35 12.54 -23.02 -14.82
N ASP A 36 11.56 -23.12 -15.69
CA ASP A 36 10.33 -22.37 -15.53
C ASP A 36 9.72 -22.69 -14.17
N ARG A 37 9.50 -21.65 -13.37
CA ARG A 37 9.01 -21.83 -12.03
C ARG A 37 7.57 -22.33 -12.02
N GLU A 38 7.31 -23.35 -11.21
CA GLU A 38 5.98 -23.89 -10.99
C GLU A 38 5.58 -23.72 -9.53
N PHE A 39 4.29 -23.49 -9.30
CA PHE A 39 3.74 -23.32 -7.97
C PHE A 39 2.63 -24.35 -7.75
N ASP A 40 2.59 -24.93 -6.55
CA ASP A 40 1.46 -25.75 -6.14
C ASP A 40 0.35 -24.85 -5.58
N GLU A 41 -0.74 -25.44 -5.10
CA GLU A 41 -1.88 -24.68 -4.57
C GLU A 41 -1.49 -23.83 -3.36
N GLU A 42 -0.63 -24.36 -2.51
CA GLU A 42 -0.12 -23.61 -1.35
C GLU A 42 0.71 -22.41 -1.79
N GLY A 43 1.56 -22.61 -2.81
CA GLY A 43 2.33 -21.52 -3.39
C GLY A 43 1.46 -20.45 -4.02
N LEU A 44 0.37 -20.83 -4.69
CA LEU A 44 -0.60 -19.88 -5.24
C LEU A 44 -1.26 -19.07 -4.15
N ARG A 45 -1.63 -19.71 -3.05
CA ARG A 45 -2.24 -19.02 -1.92
C ARG A 45 -1.27 -18.01 -1.31
N GLN A 46 -0.01 -18.41 -1.17
CA GLN A 46 1.04 -17.52 -0.67
C GLN A 46 1.21 -16.28 -1.56
N LEU A 47 1.26 -16.48 -2.87
CA LEU A 47 1.35 -15.37 -3.83
C LEU A 47 0.13 -14.44 -3.72
N TRP A 48 -1.06 -15.02 -3.57
CA TRP A 48 -2.29 -14.25 -3.43
C TRP A 48 -2.27 -13.41 -2.16
N ASP A 49 -1.85 -14.01 -1.04
CA ASP A 49 -1.76 -13.32 0.25
C ASP A 49 -0.79 -12.15 0.17
N ILE A 50 0.38 -12.37 -0.45
CA ILE A 50 1.39 -11.32 -0.63
C ILE A 50 0.81 -10.18 -1.45
N ARG A 51 0.16 -10.49 -2.57
CA ARG A 51 -0.43 -9.47 -3.43
C ARG A 51 -1.52 -8.69 -2.69
N MET A 52 -2.35 -9.38 -1.94
CA MET A 52 -3.41 -8.74 -1.15
C MET A 52 -2.82 -7.77 -0.13
N LEU A 53 -1.79 -8.21 0.61
CA LEU A 53 -1.14 -7.37 1.61
C LEU A 53 -0.49 -6.14 0.98
N VAL A 54 0.18 -6.30 -0.17
CA VAL A 54 0.76 -5.18 -0.89
C VAL A 54 -0.32 -4.21 -1.36
N SER A 55 -1.46 -4.72 -1.82
CA SER A 55 -2.58 -3.88 -2.25
C SER A 55 -3.19 -3.07 -1.10
N LEU A 56 -3.07 -3.56 0.13
CA LEU A 56 -3.52 -2.85 1.32
C LEU A 56 -2.53 -1.77 1.78
N GLY A 57 -1.38 -1.68 1.14
CA GLY A 57 -0.39 -0.65 1.41
C GLY A 57 0.79 -1.10 2.26
N PHE A 58 0.92 -2.41 2.52
CA PHE A 58 2.09 -2.93 3.23
C PHE A 58 3.29 -3.01 2.29
N SER A 59 4.47 -2.65 2.80
CA SER A 59 5.72 -2.84 2.06
C SER A 59 6.09 -4.32 2.04
N LEU A 60 6.98 -4.72 1.15
CA LEU A 60 7.43 -6.12 1.10
C LEU A 60 8.18 -6.53 2.36
N ASP A 61 8.88 -5.59 3.01
CA ASP A 61 9.51 -5.87 4.30
C ASP A 61 8.46 -6.14 5.38
N GLU A 62 7.39 -5.36 5.40
CA GLU A 62 6.27 -5.57 6.31
C GLU A 62 5.55 -6.90 6.01
N VAL A 63 5.35 -7.23 4.73
CA VAL A 63 4.76 -8.50 4.33
C VAL A 63 5.60 -9.67 4.82
N LYS A 64 6.92 -9.58 4.68
CA LYS A 64 7.83 -10.60 5.15
C LYS A 64 7.72 -10.80 6.66
N GLU A 65 7.64 -9.71 7.41
CA GLU A 65 7.45 -9.74 8.85
C GLU A 65 6.11 -10.38 9.23
N ILE A 66 5.02 -10.00 8.55
CA ILE A 66 3.69 -10.58 8.77
C ILE A 66 3.70 -12.09 8.56
N LEU A 67 4.31 -12.55 7.47
CA LEU A 67 4.36 -13.96 7.13
C LEU A 67 5.22 -14.77 8.11
N SER A 68 6.28 -14.17 8.66
CA SER A 68 7.17 -14.86 9.57
C SER A 68 6.73 -14.77 11.04
N GLU A 69 6.19 -13.65 11.47
CA GLU A 69 5.85 -13.40 12.88
C GLU A 69 4.37 -13.46 13.20
N GLY A 70 3.52 -13.44 12.20
CA GLY A 70 2.08 -13.51 12.40
C GLY A 70 1.46 -12.27 13.05
N ASN A 71 2.09 -11.11 12.90
CA ASN A 71 1.65 -9.86 13.52
C ASN A 71 0.76 -9.00 12.63
N LEU A 72 -0.03 -9.65 11.76
CA LEU A 72 -0.92 -8.98 10.82
C LEU A 72 -1.89 -8.02 11.52
N LYS A 73 -2.47 -8.46 12.64
CA LYS A 73 -3.46 -7.65 13.37
C LYS A 73 -2.86 -6.32 13.86
N GLU A 74 -1.67 -6.38 14.42
CA GLU A 74 -0.98 -5.19 14.95
C GLU A 74 -0.59 -4.22 13.83
N LEU A 75 -0.03 -4.75 12.74
CA LEU A 75 0.35 -3.93 11.61
C LEU A 75 -0.87 -3.38 10.88
N SER A 76 -1.97 -4.13 10.85
CA SER A 76 -3.23 -3.65 10.27
C SER A 76 -3.77 -2.45 11.02
N GLN A 77 -3.70 -2.48 12.35
CA GLN A 77 -4.16 -1.37 13.18
C GLN A 77 -3.33 -0.11 12.94
N ARG A 78 -2.01 -0.28 12.81
CA ARG A 78 -1.11 0.83 12.47
C ARG A 78 -1.44 1.40 11.09
N LYS A 79 -1.70 0.52 10.11
CA LYS A 79 -2.04 0.92 8.75
C LYS A 79 -3.36 1.68 8.70
N LEU A 80 -4.35 1.26 9.48
CA LEU A 80 -5.62 1.97 9.58
C LEU A 80 -5.42 3.39 10.08
N GLY A 81 -4.57 3.58 11.10
CA GLY A 81 -4.25 4.92 11.60
C GLY A 81 -3.59 5.80 10.55
N GLU A 82 -2.67 5.23 9.76
CA GLU A 82 -2.01 5.96 8.67
C GLU A 82 -3.01 6.37 7.59
N LEU A 83 -3.93 5.47 7.23
CA LEU A 83 -4.95 5.74 6.22
C LEU A 83 -5.96 6.79 6.71
N ASP A 84 -6.36 6.73 7.97
CA ASP A 84 -7.25 7.74 8.55
C ASP A 84 -6.62 9.12 8.47
N LYS A 85 -5.33 9.23 8.76
CA LYS A 85 -4.60 10.48 8.65
C LYS A 85 -4.54 10.98 7.22
N LYS A 86 -4.31 10.09 6.26
CA LYS A 86 -4.32 10.42 4.84
C LYS A 86 -5.71 10.90 4.38
N CYS A 87 -6.77 10.27 4.89
CA CYS A 87 -8.14 10.68 4.60
C CYS A 87 -8.42 12.09 5.11
N GLU A 88 -7.97 12.42 6.32
CA GLU A 88 -8.10 13.76 6.89
C GLU A 88 -7.35 14.78 6.04
N ASP A 89 -6.12 14.47 5.62
CA ASP A 89 -5.33 15.34 4.75
C ASP A 89 -6.02 15.58 3.41
N LEU A 90 -6.57 14.52 2.81
CA LEU A 90 -7.30 14.62 1.55
C LEU A 90 -8.57 15.45 1.71
N GLN A 91 -9.29 15.26 2.81
CA GLN A 91 -10.50 16.04 3.07
C GLN A 91 -10.19 17.52 3.22
N SER A 92 -9.11 17.84 3.93
CA SER A 92 -8.65 19.22 4.09
C SER A 92 -8.34 19.87 2.74
N LYS A 93 -7.65 19.13 1.86
CA LYS A 93 -7.34 19.60 0.51
C LYS A 93 -8.59 19.84 -0.32
N LYS A 94 -9.56 18.94 -0.23
CA LYS A 94 -10.85 19.08 -0.91
C LYS A 94 -11.60 20.32 -0.44
N ASP A 95 -11.61 20.54 0.86
CA ASP A 95 -12.28 21.70 1.46
C ASP A 95 -11.65 23.01 0.95
N LEU A 96 -10.32 23.08 0.94
CA LEU A 96 -9.59 24.24 0.43
C LEU A 96 -9.86 24.47 -1.06
N LEU A 97 -9.87 23.43 -1.86
CA LEU A 97 -10.16 23.53 -3.29
C LEU A 97 -11.58 23.99 -3.56
N ASN A 98 -12.55 23.56 -2.74
CA ASN A 98 -13.92 24.03 -2.84
C ASN A 98 -14.01 25.53 -2.58
N ILE A 99 -13.27 26.03 -1.60
CA ILE A 99 -13.21 27.47 -1.32
C ILE A 99 -12.61 28.24 -2.51
N VAL A 100 -11.52 27.72 -3.07
CA VAL A 100 -10.89 28.32 -4.26
C VAL A 100 -11.88 28.38 -5.44
N GLN A 101 -12.65 27.31 -5.64
CA GLN A 101 -13.62 27.23 -6.72
C GLN A 101 -14.73 28.29 -6.56
N ILE A 102 -15.17 28.54 -5.35
CA ILE A 102 -16.24 29.50 -5.05
C ILE A 102 -15.72 30.94 -5.13
N THR A 103 -14.56 31.20 -4.54
CA THR A 103 -14.01 32.56 -4.41
C THR A 103 -13.09 32.97 -5.54
N GLY A 104 -12.49 32.01 -6.25
CA GLY A 104 -11.44 32.27 -7.25
C GLY A 104 -10.13 32.72 -6.64
N LYS A 105 -9.97 32.59 -5.34
CA LYS A 105 -8.77 33.01 -4.61
C LYS A 105 -8.28 31.91 -3.69
N LEU A 106 -6.98 31.96 -3.35
CA LEU A 106 -6.43 31.05 -2.36
C LEU A 106 -7.01 31.38 -0.98
N PRO A 107 -7.48 30.37 -0.22
CA PRO A 107 -8.19 30.60 1.05
C PRO A 107 -7.32 31.10 2.18
N CYS A 108 -6.00 30.91 2.09
CA CYS A 108 -5.05 31.35 3.11
C CYS A 108 -4.02 32.29 2.49
N CYS A 109 -4.36 33.58 2.43
CA CYS A 109 -3.32 34.56 2.22
C CYS A 109 -2.57 34.75 3.54
N LEU A 110 -1.36 35.27 3.49
CA LEU A 110 -0.54 35.47 4.68
C LEU A 110 -1.24 36.31 5.74
N GLU A 111 -2.01 37.29 5.32
CA GLU A 111 -2.75 38.19 6.22
C GLU A 111 -3.80 37.43 7.03
N ASP A 112 -4.55 36.54 6.39
CA ASP A 112 -5.56 35.71 7.06
C ASP A 112 -4.93 34.80 8.11
N VAL A 113 -3.79 34.21 7.79
CA VAL A 113 -3.05 33.34 8.70
C VAL A 113 -2.56 34.14 9.92
N ILE A 114 -2.03 35.32 9.69
CA ILE A 114 -1.57 36.23 10.77
C ILE A 114 -2.75 36.62 11.66
N ASP A 115 -3.89 36.98 11.09
CA ASP A 115 -5.09 37.35 11.85
C ASP A 115 -5.59 36.19 12.71
N GLU A 116 -5.63 34.98 12.17
CA GLU A 116 -6.04 33.78 12.90
C GLU A 116 -5.11 33.49 14.08
N PHE A 117 -3.79 33.54 13.84
CA PHE A 117 -2.81 33.31 14.89
C PHE A 117 -2.89 34.42 15.98
N GLY A 118 -3.13 35.64 15.58
CA GLY A 118 -3.35 36.74 16.52
C GLY A 118 -4.55 36.50 17.43
N LYS A 119 -5.64 35.99 16.89
CA LYS A 119 -6.85 35.67 17.67
C LYS A 119 -6.64 34.49 18.61
N LYS A 120 -5.84 33.51 18.23
CA LYS A 120 -5.58 32.32 19.04
C LYS A 120 -4.59 32.57 20.17
N SER A 121 -3.78 33.59 20.07
CA SER A 121 -2.80 33.92 21.10
C SER A 121 -3.37 34.82 22.24
N GLU A 122 -4.60 35.18 22.11
CA GLU A 122 -5.33 35.85 23.18
C GLU A 122 -6.01 34.81 24.08
#